data_93078e8dcaaf731e3a8437f372f70a2c
#
_entry.id   93078e8dcaaf731e3a8437f372f70a2c
#
_cell.length_a   1.000
_cell.length_b   1.000
_cell.length_c   1.000
_cell.angle_alpha   90.00
_cell.angle_beta   90.00
_cell.angle_gamma   90.00
#
_symmetry.space_group_name_H-M   'P 1'
#
loop_
_entity.id
_entity.type
_entity.pdbx_description
1 polymer ?
#
loop_
_entity_poly.entity_id
_entity_poly.type
_entity_poly.pdbx_seq_one_letter_code
_entity_poly.pdbx_strand_id
1 'polypeptide(L)'
;MASSKSYTITLKNNRTERDALDLMLHSDPLLHEPDSAGRKALLEHLGIDGRFSRAFDMVKLKRAVTGDEKLVLQEGEEFELVEIKSTKKFLPDLPSKFFFGATENEFELGRQATEKGVRYCFAFVSLHPDSEGHAYVDIVDLDDWIRAKRIQYQINLK
;
A
#
# COMPACT_ATOMS: atom_id res chain seq x y z
N MET A 1 -14.41 -16.89 23.89
CA MET A 1 -13.76 -17.70 22.85
C MET A 1 -12.85 -16.84 21.99
N ALA A 2 -11.61 -17.23 21.87
CA ALA A 2 -10.57 -16.45 21.16
C ALA A 2 -10.89 -16.24 19.67
N SER A 3 -11.58 -17.18 19.01
CA SER A 3 -11.90 -17.11 17.59
C SER A 3 -12.87 -15.97 17.22
N SER A 4 -13.86 -15.67 18.07
CA SER A 4 -14.80 -14.59 17.78
C SER A 4 -14.18 -13.20 17.94
N LYS A 5 -13.26 -13.03 18.88
CA LYS A 5 -12.50 -11.78 19.03
C LYS A 5 -11.57 -11.55 17.86
N SER A 6 -10.86 -12.58 17.41
CA SER A 6 -9.99 -12.49 16.25
C SER A 6 -10.76 -12.10 14.99
N TYR A 7 -11.92 -12.71 14.76
CA TYR A 7 -12.77 -12.41 13.60
C TYR A 7 -13.25 -10.94 13.62
N THR A 8 -13.66 -10.44 14.77
CA THR A 8 -14.13 -9.05 14.92
C THR A 8 -13.00 -8.06 14.64
N ILE A 9 -11.78 -8.31 15.11
CA ILE A 9 -10.60 -7.47 14.86
C ILE A 9 -10.27 -7.46 13.36
N THR A 10 -10.29 -8.63 12.71
CA THR A 10 -10.02 -8.75 11.27
C THR A 10 -11.01 -7.94 10.44
N LEU A 11 -12.30 -7.99 10.75
CA LEU A 11 -13.32 -7.20 10.07
C LEU A 11 -13.10 -5.70 10.24
N LYS A 12 -12.73 -5.24 11.44
CA LYS A 12 -12.42 -3.82 11.68
C LYS A 12 -11.20 -3.37 10.88
N ASN A 13 -10.16 -4.18 10.83
CA ASN A 13 -8.95 -3.87 10.05
C ASN A 13 -9.27 -3.80 8.56
N ASN A 14 -10.03 -4.75 8.01
CA ASN A 14 -10.43 -4.75 6.61
C ASN A 14 -11.26 -3.52 6.25
N ARG A 15 -12.18 -3.10 7.14
CA ARG A 15 -12.97 -1.88 6.94
C ARG A 15 -12.07 -0.64 6.94
N THR A 16 -11.11 -0.56 7.86
CA THR A 16 -10.17 0.56 7.94
C THR A 16 -9.31 0.65 6.70
N GLU A 17 -8.81 -0.48 6.21
CA GLU A 17 -8.06 -0.55 4.96
C GLU A 17 -8.91 -0.09 3.78
N ARG A 18 -10.16 -0.55 3.69
CA ARG A 18 -11.08 -0.14 2.61
C ARG A 18 -11.38 1.36 2.67
N ASP A 19 -11.62 1.90 3.86
CA ASP A 19 -11.87 3.33 4.04
C ASP A 19 -10.65 4.17 3.60
N ALA A 20 -9.46 3.71 3.92
CA ALA A 20 -8.23 4.38 3.49
C ALA A 20 -8.05 4.32 1.96
N LEU A 21 -8.31 3.18 1.34
CA LEU A 21 -8.30 3.03 -0.12
C LEU A 21 -9.28 4.00 -0.77
N ASP A 22 -10.51 4.04 -0.29
CA ASP A 22 -11.55 4.92 -0.83
C ASP A 22 -11.17 6.39 -0.68
N LEU A 23 -10.61 6.78 0.46
CA LEU A 23 -10.12 8.13 0.70
C LEU A 23 -9.03 8.51 -0.31
N MET A 24 -8.08 7.63 -0.52
CA MET A 24 -6.97 7.84 -1.44
C MET A 24 -7.46 7.97 -2.89
N LEU A 25 -8.33 7.07 -3.32
CA LEU A 25 -8.88 7.09 -4.68
C LEU A 25 -9.70 8.36 -4.93
N HIS A 26 -10.39 8.86 -3.91
CA HIS A 26 -11.15 10.10 -4.00
C HIS A 26 -10.25 11.33 -4.03
N SER A 27 -9.13 11.29 -3.30
CA SER A 27 -8.23 12.43 -3.13
C SER A 27 -7.21 12.59 -4.25
N ASP A 28 -6.81 11.49 -4.90
CA ASP A 28 -5.78 11.48 -5.94
C ASP A 28 -6.30 10.80 -7.21
N PRO A 29 -6.65 11.57 -8.25
CA PRO A 29 -7.18 11.02 -9.48
C PRO A 29 -6.17 10.21 -10.30
N LEU A 30 -4.90 10.25 -9.96
CA LEU A 30 -3.85 9.47 -10.62
C LEU A 30 -3.74 8.05 -10.08
N LEU A 31 -4.40 7.76 -8.96
CA LEU A 31 -4.40 6.44 -8.34
C LEU A 31 -5.44 5.53 -8.99
N HIS A 32 -5.06 4.27 -9.14
CA HIS A 32 -5.92 3.21 -9.64
C HIS A 32 -5.77 1.96 -8.76
N GLU A 33 -6.90 1.35 -8.40
CA GLU A 33 -6.92 0.08 -7.68
C GLU A 33 -7.07 -1.07 -8.68
N PRO A 34 -6.00 -1.80 -9.01
CA PRO A 34 -6.10 -2.94 -9.90
C PRO A 34 -6.78 -4.12 -9.20
N ASP A 35 -7.50 -4.95 -9.96
CA ASP A 35 -7.98 -6.21 -9.47
C ASP A 35 -6.82 -7.23 -9.35
N SER A 36 -7.11 -8.43 -8.86
CA SER A 36 -6.09 -9.47 -8.68
C SER A 36 -5.36 -9.83 -9.99
N ALA A 37 -6.10 -9.93 -11.08
CA ALA A 37 -5.52 -10.22 -12.40
C ALA A 37 -4.67 -9.05 -12.89
N GLY A 38 -5.12 -7.83 -12.68
CA GLY A 38 -4.38 -6.60 -13.03
C GLY A 38 -3.07 -6.47 -12.27
N ARG A 39 -3.06 -6.79 -10.96
CA ARG A 39 -1.83 -6.79 -10.16
C ARG A 39 -0.80 -7.77 -10.69
N LYS A 40 -1.23 -8.99 -11.00
CA LYS A 40 -0.34 -10.02 -11.58
C LYS A 40 0.20 -9.60 -12.94
N ALA A 41 -0.64 -9.02 -13.78
CA ALA A 41 -0.23 -8.53 -15.10
C ALA A 41 0.82 -7.41 -15.00
N LEU A 42 0.67 -6.50 -14.03
CA LEU A 42 1.65 -5.44 -13.77
C LEU A 42 3.01 -6.00 -13.36
N LEU A 43 3.01 -6.98 -12.45
CA LEU A 43 4.24 -7.63 -12.01
C LEU A 43 4.90 -8.42 -13.15
N GLU A 44 4.11 -9.12 -13.96
CA GLU A 44 4.61 -9.83 -15.14
C GLU A 44 5.26 -8.88 -16.13
N HIS A 45 4.64 -7.72 -16.36
CA HIS A 45 5.21 -6.65 -17.19
C HIS A 45 6.59 -6.19 -16.69
N LEU A 46 6.79 -6.17 -15.38
CA LEU A 46 8.06 -5.81 -14.77
C LEU A 46 9.05 -6.99 -14.67
N GLY A 47 8.64 -8.20 -15.02
CA GLY A 47 9.45 -9.39 -14.81
C GLY A 47 9.58 -9.78 -13.34
N ILE A 48 8.60 -9.47 -12.53
CA ILE A 48 8.53 -9.78 -11.10
C ILE A 48 7.53 -10.90 -10.86
N ASP A 49 7.84 -11.82 -9.95
CA ASP A 49 7.00 -12.96 -9.62
C ASP A 49 5.61 -12.51 -9.14
N GLY A 50 4.56 -13.14 -9.67
CA GLY A 50 3.17 -12.86 -9.32
C GLY A 50 2.81 -13.12 -7.84
N ARG A 51 3.65 -13.84 -7.10
CA ARG A 51 3.46 -14.07 -5.66
C ARG A 51 3.45 -12.77 -4.86
N PHE A 52 4.03 -11.70 -5.39
CA PHE A 52 4.05 -10.37 -4.76
C PHE A 52 2.81 -9.53 -5.04
N SER A 53 1.80 -10.09 -5.70
CA SER A 53 0.59 -9.34 -6.10
C SER A 53 -0.18 -8.72 -4.93
N ARG A 54 -0.03 -9.28 -3.72
CA ARG A 54 -0.64 -8.75 -2.50
C ARG A 54 0.25 -7.80 -1.71
N ALA A 55 1.45 -7.51 -2.21
CA ALA A 55 2.40 -6.64 -1.54
C ALA A 55 2.28 -5.17 -1.99
N PHE A 56 1.26 -4.83 -2.75
CA PHE A 56 0.88 -3.47 -3.08
C PHE A 56 -0.63 -3.38 -3.30
N ASP A 57 -1.19 -2.21 -3.04
CA ASP A 57 -2.64 -1.97 -3.12
C ASP A 57 -3.06 -1.24 -4.37
N MET A 58 -2.27 -0.27 -4.80
CA MET A 58 -2.62 0.64 -5.89
C MET A 58 -1.45 0.91 -6.81
N VAL A 59 -1.81 1.45 -7.97
CA VAL A 59 -0.86 1.95 -8.96
C VAL A 59 -1.12 3.44 -9.15
N LYS A 60 -0.06 4.23 -9.17
CA LYS A 60 -0.15 5.65 -9.50
C LYS A 60 0.41 5.88 -10.90
N LEU A 61 -0.43 6.45 -11.74
CA LEU A 61 -0.07 6.81 -13.11
C LEU A 61 0.18 8.33 -13.21
N LYS A 62 0.69 8.78 -14.35
CA LYS A 62 0.80 10.20 -14.67
C LYS A 62 -0.47 10.75 -15.33
N ARG A 63 -1.47 9.89 -15.54
CA ARG A 63 -2.76 10.25 -16.13
C ARG A 63 -3.89 9.74 -15.25
N ALA A 64 -5.03 10.43 -15.29
CA ALA A 64 -6.23 9.94 -14.63
C ALA A 64 -6.83 8.77 -15.41
N VAL A 65 -7.27 7.74 -14.68
CA VAL A 65 -8.07 6.64 -15.22
C VAL A 65 -9.51 6.87 -14.75
N THR A 66 -10.42 7.06 -15.70
CA THR A 66 -11.82 7.38 -15.38
C THR A 66 -12.72 6.18 -15.55
N GLY A 67 -13.66 6.02 -14.59
CA GLY A 67 -14.73 5.02 -14.67
C GLY A 67 -14.26 3.60 -14.44
N ASP A 68 -15.06 2.66 -14.98
CA ASP A 68 -14.83 1.22 -14.84
C ASP A 68 -13.82 0.67 -15.88
N GLU A 69 -13.03 1.53 -16.48
CA GLU A 69 -12.04 1.11 -17.45
C GLU A 69 -10.97 0.24 -16.79
N LYS A 70 -10.71 -0.90 -17.40
CA LYS A 70 -9.57 -1.73 -16.98
C LYS A 70 -8.28 -0.97 -17.25
N LEU A 71 -7.40 -0.98 -16.26
CA LEU A 71 -6.08 -0.41 -16.44
C LEU A 71 -5.33 -1.15 -17.55
N VAL A 72 -5.02 -0.45 -18.62
CA VAL A 72 -4.16 -0.93 -19.69
C VAL A 72 -2.96 0.01 -19.77
N LEU A 73 -1.77 -0.51 -19.48
CA LEU A 73 -0.55 0.26 -19.62
C LEU A 73 -0.21 0.45 -21.09
N GLN A 74 0.11 1.68 -21.45
CA GLN A 74 0.68 1.98 -22.75
C GLN A 74 2.17 1.66 -22.77
N GLU A 75 2.72 1.42 -23.95
CA GLU A 75 4.16 1.15 -24.09
C GLU A 75 4.98 2.33 -23.55
N GLY A 76 5.94 2.03 -22.66
CA GLY A 76 6.79 3.05 -22.04
C GLY A 76 6.11 3.90 -20.97
N GLU A 77 4.88 3.58 -20.58
CA GLU A 77 4.17 4.34 -19.55
C GLU A 77 4.82 4.15 -18.19
N GLU A 78 5.12 5.26 -17.53
CA GLU A 78 5.67 5.25 -16.17
C GLU A 78 4.56 5.13 -15.14
N PHE A 79 4.80 4.32 -14.10
CA PHE A 79 3.89 4.14 -12.99
C PHE A 79 4.64 3.89 -11.68
N GLU A 80 3.94 4.05 -10.58
CA GLU A 80 4.46 3.77 -9.24
C GLU A 80 3.56 2.73 -8.57
N LEU A 81 4.16 1.86 -7.76
CA LEU A 81 3.43 0.93 -6.89
C LEU A 81 3.20 1.59 -5.53
N VAL A 82 2.00 1.46 -4.99
CA VAL A 82 1.61 2.10 -3.73
C VAL A 82 1.02 1.07 -2.79
N GLU A 83 1.58 0.99 -1.60
CA GLU A 83 1.07 0.20 -0.47
C GLU A 83 0.52 1.14 0.59
N ILE A 84 -0.72 0.91 1.02
CA ILE A 84 -1.38 1.78 2.00
C ILE A 84 -1.17 1.27 3.41
N LYS A 85 -0.82 2.19 4.30
CA LYS A 85 -0.80 2.00 5.75
C LYS A 85 -1.73 3.02 6.37
N SER A 86 -2.68 2.59 7.18
CA SER A 86 -3.70 3.48 7.72
C SER A 86 -3.72 3.45 9.26
N THR A 87 -4.20 4.53 9.83
CA THR A 87 -4.41 4.68 11.27
C THR A 87 -5.63 5.55 11.54
N LYS A 88 -6.28 5.32 12.67
CA LYS A 88 -7.35 6.20 13.20
C LYS A 88 -6.84 7.20 14.23
N LYS A 89 -5.54 7.18 14.53
CA LYS A 89 -4.93 8.11 15.49
C LYS A 89 -4.84 9.52 14.92
N PHE A 90 -4.90 10.49 15.82
CA PHE A 90 -4.61 11.87 15.47
C PHE A 90 -3.12 12.02 15.17
N LEU A 91 -2.78 12.30 13.92
CA LEU A 91 -1.41 12.50 13.45
C LEU A 91 -1.39 13.70 12.49
N PRO A 92 -1.23 14.93 13.03
CA PRO A 92 -1.33 16.15 12.21
C PRO A 92 -0.13 16.40 11.30
N ASP A 93 0.96 15.67 11.49
CA ASP A 93 2.22 15.88 10.76
C ASP A 93 2.70 14.56 10.12
N LEU A 94 1.90 14.02 9.20
CA LEU A 94 2.21 12.76 8.50
C LEU A 94 3.52 12.88 7.69
N PRO A 95 4.36 11.84 7.68
CA PRO A 95 4.21 10.54 8.33
C PRO A 95 4.80 10.46 9.74
N SER A 96 5.16 11.58 10.36
CA SER A 96 5.74 11.61 11.71
C SER A 96 4.88 10.86 12.72
N LYS A 97 5.53 10.02 13.54
CA LYS A 97 4.92 9.23 14.61
C LYS A 97 3.97 8.13 14.12
N PHE A 98 3.96 7.83 12.84
CA PHE A 98 3.14 6.75 12.32
C PHE A 98 3.71 5.39 12.75
N PHE A 99 2.86 4.55 13.32
CA PHE A 99 3.20 3.17 13.68
C PHE A 99 2.52 2.22 12.69
N PHE A 100 3.29 1.33 12.08
CA PHE A 100 2.73 0.38 11.11
C PHE A 100 3.51 -0.92 11.08
N GLY A 101 2.84 -1.99 10.64
CA GLY A 101 3.48 -3.24 10.29
C GLY A 101 3.70 -3.33 8.79
N ALA A 102 4.84 -3.89 8.40
CA ALA A 102 5.14 -4.20 7.01
C ALA A 102 5.63 -5.64 6.91
N THR A 103 5.31 -6.28 5.79
CA THR A 103 5.71 -7.65 5.52
C THR A 103 7.06 -7.69 4.80
N GLU A 104 7.74 -8.82 4.91
CA GLU A 104 8.96 -9.05 4.16
C GLU A 104 8.71 -8.98 2.63
N ASN A 105 7.56 -9.46 2.17
CA ASN A 105 7.17 -9.37 0.77
C ASN A 105 7.02 -7.93 0.28
N GLU A 106 6.54 -7.02 1.11
CA GLU A 106 6.45 -5.60 0.77
C GLU A 106 7.86 -5.01 0.56
N PHE A 107 8.79 -5.30 1.46
CA PHE A 107 10.18 -4.84 1.31
C PHE A 107 10.87 -5.48 0.10
N GLU A 108 10.65 -6.76 -0.14
CA GLU A 108 11.25 -7.45 -1.28
C GLU A 108 10.68 -6.93 -2.61
N LEU A 109 9.37 -6.72 -2.69
CA LEU A 109 8.77 -6.11 -3.87
C LEU A 109 9.32 -4.70 -4.10
N GLY A 110 9.41 -3.90 -3.04
CA GLY A 110 9.99 -2.56 -3.11
C GLY A 110 11.42 -2.56 -3.64
N ARG A 111 12.24 -3.51 -3.18
CA ARG A 111 13.61 -3.68 -3.66
C ARG A 111 13.65 -4.03 -5.15
N GLN A 112 12.85 -5.01 -5.57
CA GLN A 112 12.82 -5.44 -6.97
C GLN A 112 12.27 -4.37 -7.89
N ALA A 113 11.21 -3.68 -7.49
CA ALA A 113 10.64 -2.57 -8.26
C ALA A 113 11.66 -1.45 -8.44
N THR A 114 12.36 -1.07 -7.38
CA THR A 114 13.41 -0.05 -7.41
C THR A 114 14.53 -0.43 -8.38
N GLU A 115 14.96 -1.69 -8.38
CA GLU A 115 15.96 -2.19 -9.34
C GLU A 115 15.48 -2.10 -10.79
N LYS A 116 14.19 -2.19 -11.03
CA LYS A 116 13.57 -2.04 -12.35
C LYS A 116 13.26 -0.59 -12.72
N GLY A 117 13.63 0.37 -11.86
CA GLY A 117 13.36 1.79 -12.09
C GLY A 117 11.94 2.22 -11.79
N VAL A 118 11.19 1.40 -11.05
CA VAL A 118 9.79 1.69 -10.64
C VAL A 118 9.77 2.05 -9.16
N ARG A 119 9.17 3.20 -8.83
CA ARG A 119 9.01 3.61 -7.44
C ARG A 119 8.02 2.70 -6.72
N TYR A 120 8.35 2.36 -5.49
CA TYR A 120 7.45 1.71 -4.55
C TYR A 120 7.30 2.62 -3.34
N CYS A 121 6.08 3.10 -3.11
CA CYS A 121 5.80 4.05 -2.04
C CYS A 121 4.85 3.45 -1.02
N PHE A 122 5.10 3.76 0.25
CA PHE A 122 4.06 3.65 1.27
C PHE A 122 3.22 4.93 1.26
N ALA A 123 1.91 4.78 1.29
CA ALA A 123 0.98 5.87 1.53
C ALA A 123 0.50 5.77 2.97
N PHE A 124 0.92 6.69 3.81
CA PHE A 124 0.50 6.76 5.20
C PHE A 124 -0.76 7.61 5.32
N VAL A 125 -1.85 7.00 5.76
CA VAL A 125 -3.17 7.61 5.76
C VAL A 125 -3.69 7.73 7.19
N SER A 126 -4.04 8.94 7.61
CA SER A 126 -4.79 9.17 8.84
C SER A 126 -6.27 9.30 8.53
N LEU A 127 -7.08 8.50 9.20
CA LEU A 127 -8.55 8.55 9.11
C LEU A 127 -9.17 9.32 10.29
N HIS A 128 -8.34 9.92 11.16
CA HIS A 128 -8.84 10.76 12.24
C HIS A 128 -9.44 12.04 11.66
N PRO A 129 -10.66 12.46 12.08
CA PRO A 129 -11.33 13.63 11.50
C PRO A 129 -10.51 14.92 11.54
N ASP A 130 -9.70 15.10 12.59
CA ASP A 130 -8.90 16.32 12.80
C ASP A 130 -7.51 16.26 12.13
N SER A 131 -7.12 15.12 11.60
CA SER A 131 -5.85 14.94 10.87
C SER A 131 -6.02 14.11 9.61
N GLU A 132 -7.22 14.11 9.05
CA GLU A 132 -7.51 13.36 7.82
C GLU A 132 -6.60 13.79 6.69
N GLY A 133 -5.89 12.83 6.11
CA GLY A 133 -4.96 13.11 5.04
C GLY A 133 -4.01 11.95 4.80
N HIS A 134 -3.07 12.17 3.90
CA HIS A 134 -2.09 11.16 3.55
C HIS A 134 -0.73 11.78 3.20
N ALA A 135 0.32 10.95 3.30
CA ALA A 135 1.67 11.30 2.85
C ALA A 135 2.30 10.09 2.18
N TYR A 136 3.01 10.33 1.09
CA TYR A 136 3.78 9.29 0.40
C TYR A 136 5.21 9.29 0.89
N VAL A 137 5.77 8.10 1.12
CA VAL A 137 7.20 7.92 1.38
C VAL A 137 7.72 6.82 0.46
N ASP A 138 8.68 7.16 -0.38
CA ASP A 138 9.37 6.17 -1.20
C ASP A 138 10.12 5.21 -0.28
N ILE A 139 10.08 3.92 -0.62
CA ILE A 139 10.75 2.90 0.21
C ILE A 139 12.25 3.15 0.35
N VAL A 140 12.89 3.78 -0.62
CA VAL A 140 14.31 4.12 -0.55
C VAL A 140 14.61 5.21 0.48
N ASP A 141 13.61 6.01 0.85
CA ASP A 141 13.72 7.08 1.84
C ASP A 141 13.20 6.68 3.22
N LEU A 142 12.64 5.48 3.34
CA LEU A 142 11.94 5.05 4.55
C LEU A 142 12.87 5.09 5.79
N ASP A 143 14.12 4.70 5.65
CA ASP A 143 15.06 4.65 6.75
C ASP A 143 15.28 6.03 7.41
N ASP A 144 15.12 7.11 6.65
CA ASP A 144 15.24 8.48 7.18
C ASP A 144 14.11 8.81 8.18
N TRP A 145 13.02 8.06 8.13
CA TRP A 145 11.85 8.27 8.98
C TRP A 145 11.79 7.30 10.17
N ILE A 146 12.59 6.22 10.15
CA ILE A 146 12.50 5.18 11.17
C ILE A 146 13.13 5.65 12.47
N ARG A 147 12.32 5.67 13.54
CA ARG A 147 12.82 5.89 14.90
C ARG A 147 13.22 4.56 15.57
N ALA A 148 12.39 3.54 15.39
CA ALA A 148 12.62 2.22 15.95
C ALA A 148 11.99 1.15 15.05
N LYS A 149 12.69 0.03 14.87
CA LYS A 149 12.22 -1.08 14.06
C LYS A 149 12.31 -2.37 14.87
N ARG A 150 11.23 -3.17 14.80
CA ARG A 150 11.18 -4.49 15.42
C ARG A 150 10.80 -5.51 14.35
N ILE A 151 11.52 -6.62 14.30
CA ILE A 151 11.17 -7.75 13.45
C ILE A 151 10.38 -8.75 14.26
N GLN A 152 9.22 -9.17 13.77
CA GLN A 152 8.34 -10.13 14.42
C GLN A 152 8.02 -11.27 13.47
N TYR A 153 8.13 -12.50 13.97
CA TYR A 153 7.76 -13.70 13.22
C TYR A 153 6.35 -14.13 13.61
N GLN A 154 5.57 -14.53 12.61
CA GLN A 154 4.30 -15.22 12.83
C GLN A 154 4.52 -16.72 12.61
N ILE A 155 4.29 -17.54 13.63
CA ILE A 155 4.56 -18.96 13.59
C ILE A 155 3.28 -19.72 13.93
N ASN A 156 2.90 -20.64 13.04
CA ASN A 156 1.76 -21.51 13.26
C ASN A 156 2.26 -22.96 13.41
N LEU A 157 2.10 -23.53 14.60
CA LEU A 157 2.51 -24.90 14.90
C LEU A 157 1.40 -25.88 14.50
N LYS A 158 1.79 -27.13 14.21
CA LYS A 158 0.85 -28.24 13.93
C LYS A 158 -0.08 -28.49 15.11
#